data_91054cf7849804b6c4f55e421c18b865
#
_entry.id   91054cf7849804b6c4f55e421c18b865
#
_cell.length_a   1.000
_cell.length_b   1.000
_cell.length_c   1.000
_cell.angle_alpha   90.00
_cell.angle_beta   90.00
_cell.angle_gamma   90.00
#
_symmetry.space_group_name_H-M   'P 1'
#
loop_
_entity.id
_entity.type
_entity.pdbx_description
1 polymer ?
#
loop_
_entity_poly.entity_id
_entity_poly.type
_entity_poly.pdbx_seq_one_letter_code
_entity_poly.pdbx_strand_id
1 'polypeptide(L)'
;MVCKVEGRIIAIAAVAAMILGGCTEVHEHTAAAIHDRDSVSVMTSYGVNTLISDSGVIKYKIVTERWDVNVVKNPSYWLFEKGVFFEQFDEKFHVEAYIQADSAKYYDQKKLWHLRGRVRIRNINGLLFESEELFWDGMRHELYSNVYSKVTTPERSMEGTYFLSDEHMTHYTVSNSKGSFQREDLTGEQNDTTTQKPGAQPDTAQVQPSLRPQLQKHRKNG
;
A
#
# COMPACT_ATOMS: atom_id res chain seq x y z
N MET A 1 -49.42 17.81 75.53
CA MET A 1 -49.66 17.48 74.13
C MET A 1 -48.64 18.10 73.20
N VAL A 2 -47.77 19.02 73.64
CA VAL A 2 -46.78 19.76 72.87
C VAL A 2 -45.51 18.92 72.54
N CYS A 3 -45.07 18.05 73.48
CA CYS A 3 -43.83 17.30 73.30
C CYS A 3 -43.82 16.23 72.17
N LYS A 4 -45.01 15.81 71.70
CA LYS A 4 -45.18 14.78 70.66
C LYS A 4 -45.11 15.35 69.25
N VAL A 5 -45.33 16.67 69.11
CA VAL A 5 -45.31 17.39 67.81
C VAL A 5 -43.85 17.75 67.45
N GLU A 6 -43.05 18.17 68.41
CA GLU A 6 -41.62 18.52 68.17
C GLU A 6 -40.78 17.34 67.70
N GLY A 7 -41.01 16.14 68.27
CA GLY A 7 -40.32 14.93 67.86
C GLY A 7 -40.63 14.52 66.40
N ARG A 8 -41.84 14.81 65.94
CA ARG A 8 -42.28 14.53 64.54
C ARG A 8 -41.68 15.52 63.56
N ILE A 9 -41.54 16.76 63.97
CA ILE A 9 -40.92 17.79 63.14
C ILE A 9 -39.41 17.53 62.96
N ILE A 10 -38.71 17.15 64.02
CA ILE A 10 -37.28 16.79 63.99
C ILE A 10 -37.08 15.52 63.15
N ALA A 11 -37.95 14.53 63.24
CA ALA A 11 -37.84 13.32 62.40
C ALA A 11 -38.04 13.63 60.86
N ILE A 12 -38.99 14.50 60.56
CA ILE A 12 -39.26 14.93 59.20
C ILE A 12 -38.07 15.75 58.64
N ALA A 13 -37.48 16.65 59.42
CA ALA A 13 -36.31 17.42 59.05
C ALA A 13 -35.09 16.54 58.82
N ALA A 14 -34.88 15.49 59.61
CA ALA A 14 -33.78 14.53 59.45
C ALA A 14 -33.94 13.70 58.16
N VAL A 15 -35.17 13.28 57.84
CA VAL A 15 -35.44 12.54 56.58
C VAL A 15 -35.27 13.46 55.36
N ALA A 16 -35.71 14.71 55.47
CA ALA A 16 -35.51 15.69 54.39
C ALA A 16 -34.01 16.01 54.15
N ALA A 17 -33.19 16.07 55.19
CA ALA A 17 -31.74 16.27 55.07
C ALA A 17 -31.03 15.06 54.42
N MET A 18 -31.51 13.82 54.63
CA MET A 18 -30.95 12.63 53.96
C MET A 18 -31.29 12.56 52.46
N ILE A 19 -32.38 13.18 52.02
CA ILE A 19 -32.78 13.17 50.59
C ILE A 19 -31.98 14.19 49.78
N LEU A 20 -31.40 15.23 50.42
CA LEU A 20 -30.60 16.26 49.78
C LEU A 20 -29.12 15.88 49.64
N GLY A 21 -28.68 14.76 50.22
CA GLY A 21 -27.32 14.23 50.06
C GLY A 21 -27.08 13.39 48.82
N GLY A 22 -27.76 13.70 47.70
CA GLY A 22 -27.48 13.07 46.44
C GLY A 22 -26.05 13.42 46.00
N CYS A 23 -25.15 12.45 46.07
CA CYS A 23 -23.82 12.56 45.48
C CYS A 23 -23.96 12.91 43.98
N THR A 24 -23.64 14.13 43.64
CA THR A 24 -23.26 14.44 42.27
C THR A 24 -21.84 13.89 42.06
N GLU A 25 -21.74 12.63 41.61
CA GLU A 25 -20.50 12.18 41.01
C GLU A 25 -20.28 13.06 39.80
N VAL A 26 -19.38 14.00 39.91
CA VAL A 26 -18.81 14.68 38.74
C VAL A 26 -17.99 13.61 38.05
N HIS A 27 -18.58 12.97 37.04
CA HIS A 27 -17.80 12.21 36.07
C HIS A 27 -16.89 13.21 35.36
N GLU A 28 -15.68 13.37 35.86
CA GLU A 28 -14.61 13.97 35.05
C GLU A 28 -14.48 13.10 33.81
N HIS A 29 -14.87 13.65 32.68
CA HIS A 29 -14.51 13.08 31.40
C HIS A 29 -13.00 13.19 31.26
N THR A 30 -12.28 12.15 31.73
CA THR A 30 -10.81 12.08 31.73
C THR A 30 -10.23 11.81 30.34
N ALA A 31 -11.05 11.81 29.29
CA ALA A 31 -10.56 11.79 27.92
C ALA A 31 -9.83 13.11 27.63
N ALA A 32 -8.53 13.03 27.44
CA ALA A 32 -7.71 14.17 27.03
C ALA A 32 -8.36 14.83 25.80
N ALA A 33 -8.51 16.17 25.85
CA ALA A 33 -9.02 16.91 24.73
C ALA A 33 -8.12 16.67 23.51
N ILE A 34 -8.71 16.26 22.38
CA ILE A 34 -7.99 16.12 21.13
C ILE A 34 -7.66 17.52 20.63
N HIS A 35 -6.42 17.96 20.80
CA HIS A 35 -5.96 19.28 20.41
C HIS A 35 -5.64 19.36 18.90
N ASP A 36 -5.29 18.25 18.28
CA ASP A 36 -4.98 18.15 16.86
C ASP A 36 -6.02 17.28 16.16
N ARG A 37 -7.04 17.92 15.61
CA ARG A 37 -8.13 17.25 14.87
C ARG A 37 -7.62 16.55 13.60
N ASP A 38 -6.48 17.02 13.06
CA ASP A 38 -5.89 16.45 11.84
C ASP A 38 -5.17 15.13 12.10
N SER A 39 -4.88 14.80 13.37
CA SER A 39 -4.24 13.55 13.74
C SER A 39 -5.23 12.39 13.90
N VAL A 40 -6.54 12.68 13.94
CA VAL A 40 -7.58 11.67 14.18
C VAL A 40 -8.18 11.19 12.87
N SER A 41 -8.31 9.87 12.72
CA SER A 41 -9.05 9.28 11.60
C SER A 41 -10.53 9.66 11.69
N VAL A 42 -11.12 10.02 10.55
CA VAL A 42 -12.56 10.33 10.48
C VAL A 42 -13.40 9.07 10.66
N MET A 43 -12.89 7.94 10.16
CA MET A 43 -13.54 6.64 10.27
C MET A 43 -12.48 5.57 10.56
N THR A 44 -12.78 4.68 11.49
CA THR A 44 -12.02 3.45 11.72
C THR A 44 -12.97 2.26 11.61
N SER A 45 -12.63 1.29 10.79
CA SER A 45 -13.36 0.04 10.62
C SER A 45 -12.48 -1.14 11.00
N TYR A 46 -13.07 -2.17 11.62
CA TYR A 46 -12.37 -3.37 12.04
C TYR A 46 -12.95 -4.61 11.35
N GLY A 47 -12.09 -5.61 11.09
CA GLY A 47 -12.51 -6.86 10.45
C GLY A 47 -13.12 -6.64 9.08
N VAL A 48 -12.45 -5.84 8.24
CA VAL A 48 -12.96 -5.41 6.94
C VAL A 48 -12.76 -6.49 5.90
N ASN A 49 -13.84 -6.79 5.17
CA ASN A 49 -13.84 -7.61 3.97
C ASN A 49 -14.78 -6.91 2.97
N THR A 50 -14.21 -6.26 1.96
CA THR A 50 -14.95 -5.41 1.05
C THR A 50 -14.51 -5.57 -0.40
N LEU A 51 -15.43 -5.31 -1.32
CA LEU A 51 -15.18 -5.29 -2.76
C LEU A 51 -15.08 -3.84 -3.23
N ILE A 52 -14.07 -3.56 -4.04
CA ILE A 52 -13.87 -2.26 -4.68
C ILE A 52 -14.19 -2.40 -6.16
N SER A 53 -15.12 -1.57 -6.64
CA SER A 53 -15.47 -1.51 -8.05
C SER A 53 -15.01 -0.19 -8.66
N ASP A 54 -14.62 -0.24 -9.92
CA ASP A 54 -14.40 0.93 -10.76
C ASP A 54 -15.23 0.79 -12.02
N SER A 55 -15.99 1.86 -12.34
CA SER A 55 -16.86 1.91 -13.54
C SER A 55 -17.83 0.72 -13.65
N GLY A 56 -18.30 0.21 -12.50
CA GLY A 56 -19.26 -0.89 -12.44
C GLY A 56 -18.64 -2.30 -12.51
N VAL A 57 -17.32 -2.40 -12.65
CA VAL A 57 -16.57 -3.67 -12.63
C VAL A 57 -15.86 -3.82 -11.28
N ILE A 58 -16.02 -4.98 -10.62
CA ILE A 58 -15.29 -5.28 -9.40
C ILE A 58 -13.83 -5.54 -9.78
N LYS A 59 -12.93 -4.74 -9.21
CA LYS A 59 -11.51 -4.81 -9.49
C LYS A 59 -10.73 -5.53 -8.37
N TYR A 60 -11.12 -5.27 -7.12
CA TYR A 60 -10.37 -5.78 -5.97
C TYR A 60 -11.30 -6.20 -4.85
N LYS A 61 -10.88 -7.20 -4.09
CA LYS A 61 -11.37 -7.49 -2.74
C LYS A 61 -10.26 -7.13 -1.76
N ILE A 62 -10.61 -6.40 -0.72
CA ILE A 62 -9.69 -5.99 0.34
C ILE A 62 -10.09 -6.69 1.63
N VAL A 63 -9.13 -7.37 2.25
CA VAL A 63 -9.29 -7.97 3.58
C VAL A 63 -8.24 -7.37 4.50
N THR A 64 -8.64 -6.82 5.65
CA THR A 64 -7.76 -6.22 6.64
C THR A 64 -8.39 -6.27 8.03
N GLU A 65 -7.56 -6.32 9.07
CA GLU A 65 -8.05 -6.22 10.44
C GLU A 65 -8.49 -4.81 10.85
N ARG A 66 -7.85 -3.78 10.25
CA ARG A 66 -8.13 -2.37 10.55
C ARG A 66 -7.95 -1.50 9.33
N TRP A 67 -8.94 -0.64 9.09
CA TRP A 67 -8.94 0.37 8.05
C TRP A 67 -9.29 1.73 8.65
N ASP A 68 -8.35 2.65 8.61
CA ASP A 68 -8.51 4.03 9.04
C ASP A 68 -8.63 4.95 7.82
N VAL A 69 -9.64 5.81 7.81
CA VAL A 69 -9.85 6.80 6.76
C VAL A 69 -9.57 8.19 7.33
N ASN A 70 -8.69 8.94 6.69
CA ASN A 70 -8.40 10.31 7.03
C ASN A 70 -8.63 11.21 5.81
N VAL A 71 -9.73 11.96 5.85
CA VAL A 71 -10.11 12.91 4.79
C VAL A 71 -9.81 14.38 5.17
N VAL A 72 -9.38 14.63 6.40
CA VAL A 72 -9.07 15.97 6.90
C VAL A 72 -7.68 16.40 6.46
N LYS A 73 -6.74 15.46 6.41
CA LYS A 73 -5.37 15.75 5.92
C LYS A 73 -5.35 15.99 4.41
N ASN A 74 -4.41 16.79 3.99
CA ASN A 74 -4.11 17.00 2.58
C ASN A 74 -2.66 16.53 2.29
N PRO A 75 -2.47 15.47 1.46
CA PRO A 75 -3.51 14.68 0.79
C PRO A 75 -4.27 13.77 1.75
N SER A 76 -5.57 13.54 1.46
CA SER A 76 -6.38 12.53 2.12
C SER A 76 -5.82 11.12 1.87
N TYR A 77 -6.05 10.21 2.82
CA TYR A 77 -5.54 8.85 2.69
C TYR A 77 -6.36 7.82 3.47
N TRP A 78 -6.25 6.58 3.06
CA TRP A 78 -6.64 5.40 3.80
C TRP A 78 -5.39 4.73 4.36
N LEU A 79 -5.49 4.19 5.57
CA LEU A 79 -4.38 3.55 6.27
C LEU A 79 -4.78 2.14 6.73
N PHE A 80 -3.90 1.17 6.49
CA PHE A 80 -4.04 -0.24 6.82
C PHE A 80 -2.79 -0.67 7.58
N GLU A 81 -2.81 -0.58 8.93
CA GLU A 81 -1.63 -0.87 9.77
C GLU A 81 -1.54 -2.31 10.26
N LYS A 82 -2.63 -3.08 10.15
CA LYS A 82 -2.76 -4.42 10.70
C LYS A 82 -2.81 -5.50 9.63
N GLY A 83 -1.96 -5.36 8.62
CA GLY A 83 -1.97 -6.24 7.47
C GLY A 83 -3.05 -5.91 6.45
N VAL A 84 -2.76 -6.16 5.21
CA VAL A 84 -3.70 -6.02 4.10
C VAL A 84 -3.50 -7.15 3.10
N PHE A 85 -4.61 -7.68 2.63
CA PHE A 85 -4.66 -8.70 1.59
C PHE A 85 -5.64 -8.27 0.51
N PHE A 86 -5.19 -8.35 -0.76
CA PHE A 86 -6.02 -8.06 -1.93
C PHE A 86 -6.16 -9.31 -2.78
N GLU A 87 -7.37 -9.51 -3.31
CA GLU A 87 -7.61 -10.33 -4.48
C GLU A 87 -7.91 -9.40 -5.65
N GLN A 88 -7.09 -9.46 -6.70
CA GLN A 88 -7.31 -8.71 -7.94
C GLN A 88 -8.11 -9.57 -8.90
N PHE A 89 -9.10 -8.97 -9.57
CA PHE A 89 -9.98 -9.67 -10.49
C PHE A 89 -9.87 -9.14 -11.92
N ASP A 90 -10.07 -10.03 -12.87
CA ASP A 90 -10.28 -9.69 -14.27
C ASP A 90 -11.70 -9.12 -14.50
N GLU A 91 -12.00 -8.73 -15.73
CA GLU A 91 -13.33 -8.22 -16.13
C GLU A 91 -14.47 -9.24 -15.96
N LYS A 92 -14.13 -10.54 -15.86
CA LYS A 92 -15.08 -11.65 -15.68
C LYS A 92 -15.19 -12.11 -14.23
N PHE A 93 -14.57 -11.36 -13.31
CA PHE A 93 -14.54 -11.68 -11.88
C PHE A 93 -13.78 -12.97 -11.54
N HIS A 94 -12.76 -13.33 -12.35
CA HIS A 94 -11.80 -14.36 -11.97
C HIS A 94 -10.61 -13.72 -11.28
N VAL A 95 -10.03 -14.40 -10.30
CA VAL A 95 -8.83 -13.92 -9.61
C VAL A 95 -7.65 -13.96 -10.56
N GLU A 96 -6.96 -12.84 -10.73
CA GLU A 96 -5.72 -12.71 -11.51
C GLU A 96 -4.48 -12.74 -10.62
N ALA A 97 -4.57 -12.09 -9.44
CA ALA A 97 -3.45 -12.01 -8.52
C ALA A 97 -3.90 -11.86 -7.06
N TYR A 98 -3.01 -12.27 -6.18
CA TYR A 98 -3.09 -12.06 -4.74
C TYR A 98 -1.96 -11.13 -4.32
N ILE A 99 -2.28 -10.10 -3.54
CA ILE A 99 -1.33 -9.12 -3.04
C ILE A 99 -1.44 -9.07 -1.52
N GLN A 100 -0.31 -9.11 -0.82
CA GLN A 100 -0.28 -8.98 0.63
C GLN A 100 0.84 -8.05 1.08
N ALA A 101 0.64 -7.37 2.20
CA ALA A 101 1.65 -6.55 2.88
C ALA A 101 1.33 -6.44 4.36
N ASP A 102 2.33 -6.09 5.18
CA ASP A 102 2.13 -5.84 6.62
C ASP A 102 1.36 -4.55 6.88
N SER A 103 1.51 -3.57 6.00
CA SER A 103 0.79 -2.31 6.03
C SER A 103 0.63 -1.73 4.64
N ALA A 104 -0.40 -0.89 4.47
CA ALA A 104 -0.59 -0.13 3.24
C ALA A 104 -1.15 1.25 3.53
N LYS A 105 -0.86 2.18 2.64
CA LYS A 105 -1.43 3.52 2.61
C LYS A 105 -1.92 3.83 1.20
N TYR A 106 -3.15 4.29 1.09
CA TYR A 106 -3.73 4.70 -0.19
C TYR A 106 -4.00 6.19 -0.19
N TYR A 107 -3.46 6.89 -1.16
CA TYR A 107 -3.72 8.30 -1.41
C TYR A 107 -4.77 8.42 -2.51
N ASP A 108 -6.01 8.69 -2.13
CA ASP A 108 -7.19 8.69 -3.01
C ASP A 108 -7.10 9.70 -4.16
N GLN A 109 -6.62 10.92 -3.88
CA GLN A 109 -6.43 11.97 -4.90
C GLN A 109 -5.35 11.61 -5.93
N LYS A 110 -4.35 10.82 -5.54
CA LYS A 110 -3.25 10.38 -6.39
C LYS A 110 -3.48 9.00 -6.99
N LYS A 111 -4.52 8.30 -6.55
CA LYS A 111 -4.75 6.86 -6.83
C LYS A 111 -3.49 6.01 -6.59
N LEU A 112 -2.71 6.37 -5.57
CA LEU A 112 -1.41 5.77 -5.28
C LEU A 112 -1.49 4.91 -4.02
N TRP A 113 -1.24 3.63 -4.18
CA TRP A 113 -0.99 2.70 -3.08
C TRP A 113 0.48 2.67 -2.72
N HIS A 114 0.78 2.66 -1.45
CA HIS A 114 2.11 2.44 -0.89
C HIS A 114 2.02 1.27 0.08
N LEU A 115 2.52 0.10 -0.33
CA LEU A 115 2.56 -1.12 0.45
C LEU A 115 3.94 -1.27 1.10
N ARG A 116 3.97 -1.74 2.35
CA ARG A 116 5.21 -1.89 3.12
C ARG A 116 5.20 -3.13 3.99
N GLY A 117 6.39 -3.71 4.14
CA GLY A 117 6.68 -4.89 4.94
C GLY A 117 6.17 -6.17 4.29
N ARG A 118 7.09 -7.09 4.01
CA ARG A 118 6.82 -8.43 3.44
C ARG A 118 5.84 -8.41 2.26
N VAL A 119 6.02 -7.43 1.38
CA VAL A 119 5.15 -7.29 0.21
C VAL A 119 5.33 -8.50 -0.70
N ARG A 120 4.22 -9.15 -1.02
CA ARG A 120 4.18 -10.30 -1.95
C ARG A 120 3.04 -10.14 -2.92
N ILE A 121 3.35 -10.37 -4.20
CA ILE A 121 2.33 -10.51 -5.25
C ILE A 121 2.51 -11.88 -5.89
N ARG A 122 1.42 -12.63 -5.96
CA ARG A 122 1.38 -13.91 -6.68
C ARG A 122 0.29 -13.84 -7.72
N ASN A 123 0.63 -13.96 -8.99
CA ASN A 123 -0.36 -14.09 -10.04
C ASN A 123 -0.69 -15.55 -10.35
N ILE A 124 -1.77 -15.76 -11.10
CA ILE A 124 -2.21 -17.13 -11.51
C ILE A 124 -1.23 -17.83 -12.45
N ASN A 125 -0.36 -17.07 -13.13
CA ASN A 125 0.64 -17.61 -14.08
C ASN A 125 1.91 -18.10 -13.36
N GLY A 126 1.94 -18.09 -12.02
CA GLY A 126 3.05 -18.59 -11.22
C GLY A 126 4.17 -17.55 -10.98
N LEU A 127 3.98 -16.29 -11.38
CA LEU A 127 4.90 -15.23 -10.99
C LEU A 127 4.72 -14.91 -9.51
N LEU A 128 5.84 -14.83 -8.80
CA LEU A 128 5.93 -14.36 -7.42
C LEU A 128 6.86 -13.15 -7.36
N PHE A 129 6.34 -12.02 -6.91
CA PHE A 129 7.11 -10.83 -6.56
C PHE A 129 7.24 -10.74 -5.04
N GLU A 130 8.43 -10.38 -4.55
CA GLU A 130 8.73 -10.18 -3.13
C GLU A 130 9.57 -8.92 -2.94
N SER A 131 9.18 -8.06 -2.00
CA SER A 131 9.91 -6.84 -1.63
C SER A 131 9.51 -6.36 -0.23
N GLU A 132 10.25 -5.40 0.33
CA GLU A 132 9.86 -4.68 1.55
C GLU A 132 9.01 -3.44 1.27
N GLU A 133 8.95 -2.99 0.02
CA GLU A 133 8.19 -1.83 -0.38
C GLU A 133 7.69 -1.95 -1.81
N LEU A 134 6.46 -1.50 -2.05
CA LEU A 134 5.90 -1.42 -3.40
C LEU A 134 4.97 -0.22 -3.50
N PHE A 135 5.09 0.50 -4.58
CA PHE A 135 4.14 1.51 -5.01
C PHE A 135 3.30 0.99 -6.16
N TRP A 136 2.00 1.23 -6.09
CA TRP A 136 1.07 0.95 -7.18
C TRP A 136 0.37 2.25 -7.56
N ASP A 137 0.73 2.77 -8.72
CA ASP A 137 0.20 4.01 -9.29
C ASP A 137 -0.96 3.68 -10.24
N GLY A 138 -2.19 3.84 -9.74
CA GLY A 138 -3.39 3.58 -10.53
C GLY A 138 -3.68 4.62 -11.62
N MET A 139 -2.99 5.77 -11.61
CA MET A 139 -3.10 6.74 -12.71
C MET A 139 -2.18 6.38 -13.88
N ARG A 140 -1.04 5.76 -13.59
CA ARG A 140 -0.04 5.34 -14.59
C ARG A 140 -0.18 3.88 -14.97
N HIS A 141 -0.99 3.11 -14.22
CA HIS A 141 -1.12 1.66 -14.35
C HIS A 141 0.23 0.93 -14.19
N GLU A 142 1.04 1.40 -13.23
CA GLU A 142 2.39 0.92 -12.97
C GLU A 142 2.55 0.44 -11.52
N LEU A 143 3.35 -0.61 -11.36
CA LEU A 143 3.90 -1.08 -10.09
C LEU A 143 5.39 -0.79 -10.08
N TYR A 144 5.90 -0.18 -9.00
CA TYR A 144 7.34 0.05 -8.88
C TYR A 144 7.83 -0.07 -7.44
N SER A 145 9.10 -0.44 -7.32
CA SER A 145 9.83 -0.49 -6.04
C SER A 145 11.21 0.10 -6.21
N ASN A 146 11.64 0.90 -5.24
CA ASN A 146 12.96 1.53 -5.20
C ASN A 146 13.90 0.82 -4.21
N VAL A 147 13.51 -0.35 -3.72
CA VAL A 147 14.30 -1.17 -2.81
C VAL A 147 14.51 -2.56 -3.40
N TYR A 148 15.32 -3.37 -2.71
CA TYR A 148 15.54 -4.75 -3.12
C TYR A 148 14.22 -5.47 -3.38
N SER A 149 14.13 -6.08 -4.56
CA SER A 149 12.96 -6.80 -5.03
C SER A 149 13.41 -8.08 -5.74
N LYS A 150 12.62 -9.12 -5.59
CA LYS A 150 12.82 -10.41 -6.23
C LYS A 150 11.58 -10.79 -7.02
N VAL A 151 11.79 -11.19 -8.28
CA VAL A 151 10.75 -11.75 -9.14
C VAL A 151 11.13 -13.18 -9.46
N THR A 152 10.24 -14.11 -9.18
CA THR A 152 10.39 -15.53 -9.49
C THR A 152 9.26 -15.96 -10.40
N THR A 153 9.60 -16.57 -11.53
CA THR A 153 8.67 -17.24 -12.43
C THR A 153 9.05 -18.73 -12.49
N PRO A 154 8.24 -19.60 -13.08
CA PRO A 154 8.59 -21.00 -13.26
C PRO A 154 9.94 -21.20 -14.00
N GLU A 155 10.31 -20.28 -14.90
CA GLU A 155 11.49 -20.42 -15.78
C GLU A 155 12.73 -19.72 -15.22
N ARG A 156 12.54 -18.63 -14.46
CA ARG A 156 13.67 -17.77 -14.02
C ARG A 156 13.40 -17.07 -12.70
N SER A 157 14.49 -16.68 -12.03
CA SER A 157 14.46 -15.78 -10.89
C SER A 157 15.37 -14.60 -11.15
N MET A 158 14.88 -13.40 -10.88
CA MET A 158 15.60 -12.13 -11.00
C MET A 158 15.46 -11.33 -9.71
N GLU A 159 16.53 -10.70 -9.27
CA GLU A 159 16.53 -9.82 -8.11
C GLU A 159 17.33 -8.55 -8.39
N GLY A 160 16.94 -7.44 -7.80
CA GLY A 160 17.60 -6.17 -8.02
C GLY A 160 17.12 -5.08 -7.07
N THR A 161 17.67 -3.87 -7.21
CA THR A 161 17.37 -2.75 -6.32
C THR A 161 16.35 -1.76 -6.89
N TYR A 162 15.86 -2.01 -8.08
CA TYR A 162 14.76 -1.27 -8.69
C TYR A 162 13.89 -2.23 -9.49
N PHE A 163 12.58 -2.08 -9.34
CA PHE A 163 11.57 -2.85 -10.04
C PHE A 163 10.54 -1.89 -10.65
N LEU A 164 10.14 -2.15 -11.90
CA LEU A 164 9.06 -1.47 -12.59
C LEU A 164 8.27 -2.49 -13.40
N SER A 165 6.93 -2.40 -13.38
CA SER A 165 6.03 -3.29 -14.11
C SER A 165 4.74 -2.57 -14.48
N ASP A 166 4.00 -3.13 -15.45
CA ASP A 166 2.56 -2.87 -15.58
C ASP A 166 1.78 -3.45 -14.39
N GLU A 167 0.52 -3.03 -14.20
CA GLU A 167 -0.31 -3.45 -13.05
C GLU A 167 -0.69 -4.93 -13.05
N HIS A 168 -0.57 -5.64 -14.20
CA HIS A 168 -0.83 -7.08 -14.34
C HIS A 168 0.44 -7.92 -14.27
N MET A 169 1.61 -7.27 -14.11
CA MET A 169 2.94 -7.92 -14.09
C MET A 169 3.23 -8.76 -15.35
N THR A 170 2.73 -8.33 -16.51
CA THR A 170 3.00 -8.98 -17.79
C THR A 170 4.34 -8.52 -18.38
N HIS A 171 4.68 -7.25 -18.17
CA HIS A 171 5.95 -6.67 -18.61
C HIS A 171 6.63 -6.02 -17.41
N TYR A 172 7.81 -6.51 -17.05
CA TYR A 172 8.55 -5.96 -15.91
C TYR A 172 10.04 -5.80 -16.20
N THR A 173 10.65 -4.85 -15.51
CA THR A 173 12.09 -4.57 -15.55
C THR A 173 12.64 -4.62 -14.13
N VAL A 174 13.78 -5.30 -13.97
CA VAL A 174 14.56 -5.31 -12.73
C VAL A 174 15.93 -4.73 -13.04
N SER A 175 16.29 -3.61 -12.40
CA SER A 175 17.59 -2.95 -12.61
C SER A 175 18.59 -3.32 -11.52
N ASN A 176 19.89 -3.22 -11.84
CA ASN A 176 21.00 -3.70 -11.00
C ASN A 176 20.81 -5.17 -10.61
N SER A 177 20.40 -5.98 -11.58
CA SER A 177 19.88 -7.31 -11.34
C SER A 177 20.98 -8.37 -11.32
N LYS A 178 20.75 -9.37 -10.47
CA LYS A 178 21.35 -10.71 -10.57
C LYS A 178 20.21 -11.66 -10.92
N GLY A 179 20.49 -12.67 -11.73
CA GLY A 179 19.46 -13.62 -12.15
C GLY A 179 20.00 -15.03 -12.26
N SER A 180 19.12 -16.01 -12.08
CA SER A 180 19.35 -17.41 -12.38
C SER A 180 18.30 -17.91 -13.37
N PHE A 181 18.73 -18.68 -14.35
CA PHE A 181 17.88 -19.31 -15.34
C PHE A 181 17.87 -20.82 -15.14
N GLN A 182 16.78 -21.49 -15.43
CA GLN A 182 16.77 -22.95 -15.48
C GLN A 182 17.63 -23.42 -16.64
N ARG A 183 18.38 -24.50 -16.41
CA ARG A 183 19.41 -25.01 -17.34
C ARG A 183 18.84 -25.55 -18.67
N GLU A 184 17.54 -25.77 -18.75
CA GLU A 184 16.86 -26.29 -19.93
C GLU A 184 16.79 -25.31 -21.09
N ASP A 185 16.81 -24.00 -20.82
CA ASP A 185 16.80 -22.96 -21.85
C ASP A 185 18.17 -22.75 -22.54
N LEU A 186 19.25 -23.42 -22.05
CA LEU A 186 20.60 -23.26 -22.58
C LEU A 186 20.99 -24.39 -23.56
N THR A 187 20.12 -25.35 -23.85
CA THR A 187 20.38 -26.45 -24.80
C THR A 187 19.89 -26.21 -26.23
N GLY A 188 19.71 -24.93 -26.63
CA GLY A 188 19.66 -24.56 -28.03
C GLY A 188 21.06 -24.60 -28.62
N GLU A 189 21.35 -25.62 -29.43
CA GLU A 189 22.52 -25.87 -30.27
C GLU A 189 23.54 -24.72 -30.36
N GLN A 190 24.71 -24.93 -29.76
CA GLN A 190 25.95 -24.33 -30.24
C GLN A 190 27.03 -25.41 -30.32
N ASN A 191 27.10 -26.03 -31.50
CA ASN A 191 28.39 -26.45 -32.03
C ASN A 191 29.16 -25.15 -32.37
N ASP A 192 30.15 -24.81 -31.56
CA ASP A 192 31.44 -24.43 -32.10
C ASP A 192 32.52 -24.35 -30.97
N THR A 193 33.49 -25.20 -31.14
CA THR A 193 34.74 -25.26 -30.44
C THR A 193 35.54 -23.99 -30.73
N THR A 194 35.89 -23.18 -29.72
CA THR A 194 37.18 -22.49 -29.69
C THR A 194 37.57 -22.13 -28.27
N THR A 195 38.58 -22.82 -27.81
CA THR A 195 39.39 -22.54 -26.65
C THR A 195 40.09 -21.18 -26.81
N GLN A 196 39.81 -20.22 -25.91
CA GLN A 196 40.76 -19.13 -25.66
C GLN A 196 40.83 -18.74 -24.18
N LYS A 197 42.08 -18.62 -23.77
CA LYS A 197 42.74 -18.36 -22.50
C LYS A 197 42.45 -16.98 -21.94
N PRO A 198 42.47 -16.72 -20.63
CA PRO A 198 42.16 -15.42 -20.03
C PRO A 198 43.34 -14.46 -20.16
N GLY A 199 43.04 -13.26 -20.66
CA GLY A 199 44.00 -12.16 -20.76
C GLY A 199 43.28 -10.82 -20.75
N ALA A 200 43.68 -10.02 -19.79
CA ALA A 200 43.28 -8.68 -19.39
C ALA A 200 43.04 -7.66 -20.52
N GLN A 201 42.06 -6.77 -20.39
CA GLN A 201 42.15 -5.31 -20.21
C GLN A 201 40.84 -4.61 -20.57
N PRO A 202 40.48 -3.50 -19.94
CA PRO A 202 39.21 -2.85 -20.17
C PRO A 202 39.32 -1.86 -21.35
N ASP A 203 38.50 -2.04 -22.37
CA ASP A 203 38.36 -1.04 -23.45
C ASP A 203 37.25 -0.04 -23.14
N THR A 204 37.70 1.20 -23.05
CA THR A 204 36.92 2.41 -22.96
C THR A 204 36.13 2.61 -24.27
N ALA A 205 34.83 2.35 -24.24
CA ALA A 205 33.94 2.69 -25.33
C ALA A 205 33.64 4.19 -25.30
N GLN A 206 34.18 4.91 -26.29
CA GLN A 206 33.88 6.32 -26.54
C GLN A 206 32.44 6.50 -26.95
N VAL A 207 31.71 7.34 -26.22
CA VAL A 207 30.38 7.84 -26.58
C VAL A 207 30.54 8.87 -27.70
N GLN A 208 30.04 8.56 -28.88
CA GLN A 208 29.87 9.55 -29.95
C GLN A 208 28.61 10.39 -29.69
N PRO A 209 28.68 11.74 -29.77
CA PRO A 209 27.51 12.57 -29.65
C PRO A 209 26.64 12.50 -30.90
N SER A 210 25.39 12.14 -30.77
CA SER A 210 24.41 12.18 -31.86
C SER A 210 24.11 13.63 -32.27
N LEU A 211 24.30 13.91 -33.54
CA LEU A 211 23.97 15.17 -34.21
C LEU A 211 22.47 15.47 -34.11
N ARG A 212 22.15 16.64 -33.57
CA ARG A 212 20.78 17.19 -33.58
C ARG A 212 20.38 17.57 -35.02
N PRO A 213 19.13 17.31 -35.43
CA PRO A 213 18.62 17.81 -36.70
C PRO A 213 18.49 19.33 -36.67
N GLN A 214 19.08 20.02 -37.65
CA GLN A 214 18.94 21.45 -37.86
C GLN A 214 17.53 21.75 -38.39
N LEU A 215 16.81 22.64 -37.72
CA LEU A 215 15.56 23.23 -38.20
C LEU A 215 15.86 24.18 -39.37
N GLN A 216 15.46 23.82 -40.58
CA GLN A 216 15.46 24.70 -41.73
C GLN A 216 14.41 25.81 -41.56
N LYS A 217 14.88 27.05 -41.46
CA LYS A 217 14.05 28.25 -41.56
C LYS A 217 13.55 28.42 -43.01
N HIS A 218 12.25 28.22 -43.21
CA HIS A 218 11.60 28.67 -44.45
C HIS A 218 11.53 30.19 -44.46
N ARG A 219 12.27 30.78 -45.37
CA ARG A 219 12.26 32.21 -45.75
C ARG A 219 11.09 32.39 -46.72
N LYS A 220 10.04 33.12 -46.33
CA LYS A 220 9.02 33.63 -47.24
C LYS A 220 9.59 34.85 -47.95
N ASN A 221 9.68 34.77 -49.27
CA ASN A 221 9.73 35.93 -50.18
C ASN A 221 8.39 35.99 -50.94
N GLY A 222 7.82 37.21 -51.04
CA GLY A 222 6.65 37.54 -51.78
C GLY A 222 5.71 38.42 -50.99
#